data_79bd6fafb50d70c2ff9f7f79955d9373
#
_entry.id   79bd6fafb50d70c2ff9f7f79955d9373
#
_cell.length_a   1.000
_cell.length_b   1.000
_cell.length_c   1.000
_cell.angle_alpha   90.00
_cell.angle_beta   90.00
_cell.angle_gamma   90.00
#
_symmetry.space_group_name_H-M   'P 1'
#
loop_
_entity.id
_entity.type
_entity.pdbx_description
1 polymer ?
#
loop_
_entity_poly.entity_id
_entity_poly.type
_entity_poly.pdbx_seq_one_letter_code
_entity_poly.pdbx_strand_id
1 'polypeptide(L)'
;MSLADRWITLFNKPIPNVILRLVVLFGGFLSMAMSIALMRTTGLGNSPISCIPATLSYLVPLTLGTITFIMNTCFLIVQAILLRRDFNPVQLLQIPFTFVFALMIDQLLPFCETLPMQYYPEQLGWNILGCFLLAMGVFLQVKASFITLPG
;
A
#
# COMPACT_ATOMS: atom_id res chain seq x y z
N MET A 1 -5.04 -34.79 5.41
CA MET A 1 -4.96 -33.42 4.83
C MET A 1 -5.26 -32.45 5.95
N SER A 2 -4.22 -31.77 6.45
CA SER A 2 -4.39 -30.89 7.63
C SER A 2 -5.14 -29.60 7.26
N LEU A 3 -5.75 -28.93 8.24
CA LEU A 3 -6.39 -27.62 8.02
C LEU A 3 -5.40 -26.63 7.38
N ALA A 4 -4.11 -26.72 7.75
CA ALA A 4 -3.04 -25.91 7.17
C ALA A 4 -2.88 -26.15 5.65
N ASP A 5 -2.96 -27.42 5.19
CA ASP A 5 -2.86 -27.74 3.76
C ASP A 5 -4.04 -27.17 2.96
N ARG A 6 -5.25 -27.15 3.55
CA ARG A 6 -6.43 -26.53 2.93
C ARG A 6 -6.27 -25.01 2.79
N TRP A 7 -5.73 -24.34 3.81
CA TRP A 7 -5.46 -22.92 3.74
C TRP A 7 -4.40 -22.59 2.68
N ILE A 8 -3.30 -23.35 2.63
CA ILE A 8 -2.25 -23.18 1.62
C ILE A 8 -2.79 -23.38 0.21
N THR A 9 -3.65 -24.39 -0.03
CA THR A 9 -4.24 -24.63 -1.35
C THR A 9 -5.25 -23.57 -1.76
N LEU A 10 -6.01 -22.99 -0.82
CA LEU A 10 -6.92 -21.87 -1.08
C LEU A 10 -6.15 -20.58 -1.40
N PHE A 11 -5.01 -20.36 -0.72
CA PHE A 11 -4.14 -19.22 -0.98
C PHE A 11 -3.39 -19.32 -2.32
N ASN A 12 -3.09 -20.54 -2.76
CA ASN A 12 -2.30 -20.79 -3.97
C ASN A 12 -3.16 -20.95 -5.25
N LYS A 13 -4.49 -20.77 -5.15
CA LYS A 13 -5.36 -20.86 -6.33
C LYS A 13 -5.18 -19.60 -7.22
N PRO A 14 -4.67 -19.74 -8.46
CA PRO A 14 -4.51 -18.58 -9.34
C PRO A 14 -5.88 -17.97 -9.68
N ILE A 15 -5.98 -16.65 -9.59
CA ILE A 15 -7.17 -15.93 -10.04
C ILE A 15 -7.21 -16.04 -11.57
N PRO A 16 -8.24 -16.66 -12.19
CA PRO A 16 -8.18 -17.04 -13.59
C PRO A 16 -8.29 -15.86 -14.58
N ASN A 17 -8.78 -14.69 -14.13
CA ASN A 17 -9.05 -13.55 -15.01
C ASN A 17 -8.14 -12.36 -14.70
N VAL A 18 -7.48 -11.80 -15.73
CA VAL A 18 -6.63 -10.59 -15.63
C VAL A 18 -7.42 -9.40 -15.07
N ILE A 19 -8.69 -9.28 -15.44
CA ILE A 19 -9.58 -8.22 -14.94
C ILE A 19 -9.77 -8.34 -13.42
N LEU A 20 -10.01 -9.56 -12.92
CA LEU A 20 -10.19 -9.81 -11.50
C LEU A 20 -8.89 -9.51 -10.72
N ARG A 21 -7.72 -9.78 -11.32
CA ARG A 21 -6.41 -9.43 -10.74
C ARG A 21 -6.25 -7.92 -10.59
N LEU A 22 -6.60 -7.17 -11.62
CA LEU A 22 -6.57 -5.71 -11.58
C LEU A 22 -7.52 -5.16 -10.51
N VAL A 23 -8.73 -5.70 -10.41
CA VAL A 23 -9.70 -5.31 -9.38
C VAL A 23 -9.17 -5.57 -7.97
N VAL A 24 -8.57 -6.75 -7.74
CA VAL A 24 -7.97 -7.11 -6.45
C VAL A 24 -6.77 -6.21 -6.13
N LEU A 25 -5.95 -5.89 -7.12
CA LEU A 25 -4.80 -5.00 -6.99
C LEU A 25 -5.25 -3.57 -6.63
N PHE A 26 -6.24 -3.03 -7.34
CA PHE A 26 -6.80 -1.70 -7.03
C PHE A 26 -7.49 -1.68 -5.65
N GLY A 27 -8.21 -2.73 -5.30
CA GLY A 27 -8.79 -2.89 -3.96
C GLY A 27 -7.72 -2.91 -2.87
N GLY A 28 -6.60 -3.59 -3.12
CA GLY A 28 -5.42 -3.58 -2.23
C GLY A 28 -4.82 -2.19 -2.08
N PHE A 29 -4.64 -1.45 -3.18
CA PHE A 29 -4.14 -0.08 -3.14
C PHE A 29 -5.07 0.86 -2.39
N LEU A 30 -6.38 0.77 -2.63
CA LEU A 30 -7.37 1.59 -1.93
C LEU A 30 -7.34 1.32 -0.42
N SER A 31 -7.28 0.05 -0.02
CA SER A 31 -7.20 -0.36 1.38
C SER A 31 -5.92 0.15 2.06
N MET A 32 -4.78 0.06 1.37
CA MET A 32 -3.50 0.59 1.88
C MET A 32 -3.49 2.11 1.95
N ALA A 33 -4.01 2.79 0.93
CA ALA A 33 -4.07 4.25 0.90
C ALA A 33 -4.96 4.79 2.03
N MET A 34 -6.12 4.15 2.26
CA MET A 34 -7.00 4.48 3.37
C MET A 34 -6.34 4.26 4.73
N SER A 35 -5.60 3.16 4.88
CA SER A 35 -4.83 2.87 6.09
C SER A 35 -3.80 3.96 6.39
N ILE A 36 -3.00 4.34 5.38
CA ILE A 36 -1.96 5.37 5.54
C ILE A 36 -2.58 6.72 5.91
N ALA A 37 -3.70 7.09 5.26
CA ALA A 37 -4.42 8.32 5.56
C ALA A 37 -4.96 8.32 7.00
N LEU A 38 -5.58 7.21 7.47
CA LEU A 38 -6.07 7.06 8.83
C LEU A 38 -4.95 7.14 9.87
N MET A 39 -3.87 6.39 9.68
CA MET A 39 -2.74 6.38 10.61
C MET A 39 -2.09 7.75 10.72
N ARG A 40 -2.01 8.50 9.61
CA ARG A 40 -1.47 9.85 9.65
C ARG A 40 -2.36 10.80 10.45
N THR A 41 -3.68 10.76 10.26
CA THR A 41 -4.61 11.66 10.95
C THR A 41 -4.75 11.36 12.44
N THR A 42 -4.59 10.10 12.86
CA THR A 42 -4.59 9.73 14.29
C THR A 42 -3.37 10.25 15.06
N GLY A 43 -2.25 10.50 14.38
CA GLY A 43 -1.01 10.96 15.03
C GLY A 43 -0.36 9.98 16.01
N LEU A 44 -0.92 8.79 16.21
CA LEU A 44 -0.41 7.77 17.15
C LEU A 44 0.77 6.99 16.61
N GLY A 45 0.97 6.98 15.29
CA GLY A 45 2.07 6.31 14.63
C GLY A 45 1.73 5.85 13.22
N ASN A 46 2.77 5.59 12.44
CA ASN A 46 2.68 5.11 11.07
C ASN A 46 3.40 3.77 10.92
N SER A 47 3.12 3.07 9.81
CA SER A 47 3.94 1.92 9.48
C SER A 47 5.40 2.33 9.23
N PRO A 48 6.40 1.46 9.48
CA PRO A 48 7.81 1.79 9.32
C PRO A 48 8.15 2.36 7.94
N ILE A 49 7.52 1.85 6.89
CA ILE A 49 7.74 2.29 5.50
C ILE A 49 7.12 3.67 5.26
N SER A 50 5.93 3.93 5.83
CA SER A 50 5.21 5.20 5.66
C SER A 50 5.71 6.30 6.60
N CYS A 51 6.53 5.96 7.61
CA CYS A 51 7.03 6.92 8.59
C CYS A 51 7.89 8.01 7.94
N ILE A 52 8.79 7.62 7.02
CA ILE A 52 9.68 8.55 6.33
C ILE A 52 8.89 9.56 5.49
N PRO A 53 8.01 9.14 4.55
CA PRO A 53 7.22 10.10 3.76
C PRO A 53 6.26 10.93 4.63
N ALA A 54 5.71 10.37 5.69
CA ALA A 54 4.86 11.11 6.61
C ALA A 54 5.63 12.23 7.33
N THR A 55 6.81 11.93 7.87
CA THR A 55 7.64 12.94 8.53
C THR A 55 8.10 14.02 7.54
N LEU A 56 8.51 13.63 6.35
CA LEU A 56 8.99 14.55 5.33
C LEU A 56 7.88 15.49 4.85
N SER A 57 6.62 15.04 4.81
CA SER A 57 5.48 15.87 4.44
C SER A 57 5.14 16.98 5.45
N TYR A 58 5.68 16.94 6.66
CA TYR A 58 5.61 18.05 7.62
C TYR A 58 6.71 19.10 7.41
N LEU A 59 7.82 18.71 6.81
CA LEU A 59 8.99 19.57 6.61
C LEU A 59 8.99 20.27 5.25
N VAL A 60 8.38 19.65 4.24
CA VAL A 60 8.38 20.12 2.86
C VAL A 60 6.94 20.42 2.43
N PRO A 61 6.67 21.52 1.71
CA PRO A 61 5.34 21.88 1.24
C PRO A 61 4.88 20.99 0.06
N LEU A 62 4.96 19.67 0.24
CA LEU A 62 4.53 18.66 -0.72
C LEU A 62 3.48 17.76 -0.07
N THR A 63 2.58 17.23 -0.89
CA THR A 63 1.55 16.30 -0.41
C THR A 63 2.16 14.96 0.01
N LEU A 64 1.50 14.27 0.92
CA LEU A 64 1.94 12.95 1.39
C LEU A 64 2.08 11.95 0.23
N GLY A 65 1.11 11.95 -0.70
CA GLY A 65 1.15 11.09 -1.87
C GLY A 65 2.33 11.41 -2.78
N THR A 66 2.60 12.70 -3.04
CA THR A 66 3.74 13.12 -3.86
C THR A 66 5.07 12.64 -3.27
N ILE A 67 5.27 12.79 -1.96
CA ILE A 67 6.49 12.33 -1.29
C ILE A 67 6.58 10.80 -1.34
N THR A 68 5.47 10.10 -1.11
CA THR A 68 5.41 8.64 -1.22
C THR A 68 5.77 8.17 -2.63
N PHE A 69 5.29 8.86 -3.67
CA PHE A 69 5.63 8.57 -5.05
C PHE A 69 7.12 8.76 -5.33
N ILE A 70 7.71 9.87 -4.88
CA ILE A 70 9.13 10.16 -5.04
C ILE A 70 9.98 9.07 -4.36
N MET A 71 9.64 8.70 -3.13
CA MET A 71 10.32 7.66 -2.37
C MET A 71 10.25 6.30 -3.07
N ASN A 72 9.07 5.89 -3.52
CA ASN A 72 8.88 4.62 -4.23
C ASN A 72 9.63 4.61 -5.56
N THR A 73 9.65 5.74 -6.28
CA THR A 73 10.42 5.89 -7.52
C THR A 73 11.92 5.79 -7.25
N CYS A 74 12.40 6.41 -6.17
CA CYS A 74 13.79 6.32 -5.75
C CYS A 74 14.18 4.87 -5.43
N PHE A 75 13.35 4.13 -4.67
CA PHE A 75 13.58 2.71 -4.41
C PHE A 75 13.61 1.87 -5.68
N LEU A 76 12.74 2.16 -6.64
CA LEU A 76 12.72 1.47 -7.93
C LEU A 76 14.00 1.74 -8.74
N ILE A 77 14.52 2.97 -8.71
CA ILE A 77 15.79 3.32 -9.34
C ILE A 77 16.95 2.56 -8.69
N VAL A 78 17.01 2.55 -7.36
CA VAL A 78 18.03 1.79 -6.60
C VAL A 78 17.93 0.29 -6.94
N GLN A 79 16.73 -0.26 -6.99
CA GLN A 79 16.49 -1.65 -7.39
C GLN A 79 16.97 -1.93 -8.81
N ALA A 80 16.71 -1.02 -9.76
CA ALA A 80 17.17 -1.14 -11.14
C ALA A 80 18.71 -1.14 -11.24
N ILE A 81 19.37 -0.31 -10.43
CA ILE A 81 20.84 -0.24 -10.37
C ILE A 81 21.42 -1.53 -9.78
N LEU A 82 20.80 -2.07 -8.71
CA LEU A 82 21.26 -3.28 -8.04
C LEU A 82 21.06 -4.54 -8.90
N LEU A 83 19.90 -4.67 -9.55
CA LEU A 83 19.60 -5.83 -10.40
C LEU A 83 20.29 -5.79 -11.77
N ARG A 84 20.65 -4.62 -12.24
CA ARG A 84 21.40 -4.38 -13.47
C ARG A 84 21.02 -5.27 -14.67
N ARG A 85 21.56 -6.50 -14.78
CA ARG A 85 21.29 -7.45 -15.88
C ARG A 85 20.03 -8.29 -15.68
N ASP A 86 19.61 -8.48 -14.44
CA ASP A 86 18.40 -9.26 -14.08
C ASP A 86 17.15 -8.36 -13.91
N PHE A 87 17.28 -7.07 -14.27
CA PHE A 87 16.16 -6.12 -14.19
C PHE A 87 15.12 -6.45 -15.27
N ASN A 88 13.94 -6.85 -14.81
CA ASN A 88 12.82 -7.14 -15.70
C ASN A 88 12.08 -5.84 -16.06
N PRO A 89 11.96 -5.48 -17.36
CA PRO A 89 11.31 -4.23 -17.79
C PRO A 89 9.84 -4.13 -17.36
N VAL A 90 9.21 -5.26 -16.99
CA VAL A 90 7.85 -5.29 -16.42
C VAL A 90 7.78 -4.51 -15.09
N GLN A 91 8.89 -4.39 -14.37
CA GLN A 91 8.96 -3.59 -13.14
C GLN A 91 8.76 -2.07 -13.38
N LEU A 92 9.05 -1.58 -14.58
CA LEU A 92 8.73 -0.20 -14.97
C LEU A 92 7.24 0.09 -14.97
N LEU A 93 6.41 -0.94 -15.15
CA LEU A 93 4.96 -0.83 -15.04
C LEU A 93 4.51 -0.44 -13.60
N GLN A 94 5.40 -0.62 -12.62
CA GLN A 94 5.14 -0.22 -11.24
C GLN A 94 5.03 1.31 -11.08
N ILE A 95 5.69 2.10 -11.94
CA ILE A 95 5.67 3.57 -11.88
C ILE A 95 4.24 4.13 -12.02
N PRO A 96 3.46 3.81 -13.08
CA PRO A 96 2.09 4.29 -13.20
C PRO A 96 1.19 3.79 -12.05
N PHE A 97 1.42 2.58 -11.55
CA PHE A 97 0.65 2.07 -10.42
C PHE A 97 0.95 2.81 -9.12
N THR A 98 2.22 3.12 -8.84
CA THR A 98 2.60 3.94 -7.68
C THR A 98 2.11 5.39 -7.80
N PHE A 99 2.02 5.93 -9.01
CA PHE A 99 1.42 7.24 -9.24
C PHE A 99 -0.07 7.26 -8.88
N VAL A 100 -0.83 6.27 -9.37
CA VAL A 100 -2.26 6.12 -9.01
C VAL A 100 -2.43 5.94 -7.51
N PHE A 101 -1.58 5.13 -6.87
CA PHE A 101 -1.58 4.94 -5.43
C PHE A 101 -1.33 6.24 -4.65
N ALA A 102 -0.38 7.06 -5.10
CA ALA A 102 -0.09 8.37 -4.53
C ALA A 102 -1.29 9.32 -4.62
N LEU A 103 -1.96 9.36 -5.78
CA LEU A 103 -3.19 10.14 -5.96
C LEU A 103 -4.32 9.65 -5.02
N MET A 104 -4.45 8.34 -4.82
CA MET A 104 -5.43 7.79 -3.88
C MET A 104 -5.16 8.24 -2.45
N ILE A 105 -3.90 8.28 -2.01
CA ILE A 105 -3.53 8.78 -0.68
C ILE A 105 -3.95 10.26 -0.54
N ASP A 106 -3.62 11.09 -1.52
CA ASP A 106 -3.91 12.53 -1.47
C ASP A 106 -5.41 12.84 -1.50
N GLN A 107 -6.21 12.01 -2.16
CA GLN A 107 -7.67 12.15 -2.17
C GLN A 107 -8.33 11.66 -0.89
N LEU A 108 -7.78 10.61 -0.25
CA LEU A 108 -8.35 10.04 0.96
C LEU A 108 -7.94 10.80 2.23
N LEU A 109 -6.79 11.48 2.20
CA LEU A 109 -6.29 12.21 3.36
C LEU A 109 -7.28 13.28 3.87
N PRO A 110 -7.81 14.21 3.05
CA PRO A 110 -8.76 15.21 3.50
C PRO A 110 -10.06 14.57 4.02
N PHE A 111 -10.47 13.45 3.46
CA PHE A 111 -11.62 12.70 3.97
C PHE A 111 -11.37 12.17 5.39
N CYS A 112 -10.19 11.61 5.64
CA CYS A 112 -9.82 11.13 6.97
C CYS A 112 -9.68 12.27 7.99
N GLU A 113 -9.26 13.46 7.58
CA GLU A 113 -9.17 14.65 8.43
C GLU A 113 -10.53 15.17 8.91
N THR A 114 -11.63 14.82 8.22
CA THR A 114 -12.99 15.16 8.66
C THR A 114 -13.55 14.26 9.75
N LEU A 115 -12.88 13.14 10.05
CA LEU A 115 -13.34 12.20 11.06
C LEU A 115 -13.17 12.77 12.47
N PRO A 116 -14.13 12.53 13.38
CA PRO A 116 -14.03 12.96 14.76
C PRO A 116 -12.91 12.17 15.47
N MET A 117 -11.80 12.83 15.76
CA MET A 117 -10.63 12.24 16.42
C MET A 117 -10.22 13.11 17.64
N GLN A 118 -11.21 13.51 18.45
CA GLN A 118 -10.95 14.41 19.58
C GLN A 118 -10.47 13.68 20.82
N TYR A 119 -10.84 12.42 21.00
CA TYR A 119 -10.50 11.64 22.18
C TYR A 119 -9.51 10.53 21.87
N TYR A 120 -8.58 10.29 22.79
CA TYR A 120 -7.57 9.24 22.67
C TYR A 120 -8.12 7.84 22.32
N PRO A 121 -9.23 7.35 22.94
CA PRO A 121 -9.78 6.04 22.58
C PRO A 121 -10.33 5.98 21.14
N GLU A 122 -10.84 7.10 20.60
CA GLU A 122 -11.27 7.19 19.20
C GLU A 122 -10.06 7.08 18.26
N GLN A 123 -9.00 7.83 18.54
CA GLN A 123 -7.75 7.77 17.77
C GLN A 123 -7.15 6.35 17.78
N LEU A 124 -7.18 5.68 18.94
CA LEU A 124 -6.71 4.30 19.06
C LEU A 124 -7.56 3.34 18.22
N GLY A 125 -8.89 3.49 18.25
CA GLY A 125 -9.81 2.69 17.45
C GLY A 125 -9.55 2.85 15.94
N TRP A 126 -9.42 4.08 15.47
CA TRP A 126 -9.10 4.37 14.06
C TRP A 126 -7.72 3.87 13.65
N ASN A 127 -6.73 3.92 14.55
CA ASN A 127 -5.40 3.39 14.28
C ASN A 127 -5.41 1.86 14.15
N ILE A 128 -6.13 1.15 15.03
CA ILE A 128 -6.31 -0.32 14.94
C ILE A 128 -7.00 -0.69 13.63
N LEU A 129 -8.05 0.05 13.24
CA LEU A 129 -8.71 -0.14 11.95
C LEU A 129 -7.72 0.09 10.79
N GLY A 130 -6.89 1.13 10.88
CA GLY A 130 -5.82 1.39 9.92
C GLY A 130 -4.85 0.22 9.80
N CYS A 131 -4.39 -0.36 10.91
CA CYS A 131 -3.53 -1.55 10.90
C CYS A 131 -4.20 -2.74 10.20
N PHE A 132 -5.48 -2.96 10.46
CA PHE A 132 -6.24 -4.03 9.81
C PHE A 132 -6.37 -3.82 8.31
N LEU A 133 -6.71 -2.59 7.88
CA LEU A 133 -6.79 -2.21 6.47
C LEU A 133 -5.43 -2.34 5.77
N LEU A 134 -4.34 -1.99 6.46
CA LEU A 134 -2.99 -2.18 5.93
C LEU A 134 -2.69 -3.65 5.68
N ALA A 135 -2.96 -4.51 6.65
CA ALA A 135 -2.74 -5.94 6.54
C ALA A 135 -3.56 -6.55 5.39
N MET A 136 -4.83 -6.17 5.28
CA MET A 136 -5.70 -6.59 4.18
C MET A 136 -5.19 -6.11 2.82
N GLY A 137 -4.77 -4.85 2.74
CA GLY A 137 -4.22 -4.27 1.51
C GLY A 137 -2.95 -4.96 1.05
N VAL A 138 -2.00 -5.20 1.95
CA VAL A 138 -0.76 -5.95 1.67
C VAL A 138 -1.09 -7.38 1.24
N PHE A 139 -2.01 -8.05 1.93
CA PHE A 139 -2.44 -9.40 1.57
C PHE A 139 -3.00 -9.47 0.14
N LEU A 140 -3.90 -8.56 -0.21
CA LEU A 140 -4.50 -8.49 -1.55
C LEU A 140 -3.43 -8.19 -2.61
N GLN A 141 -2.50 -7.30 -2.32
CA GLN A 141 -1.42 -6.91 -3.22
C GLN A 141 -0.44 -8.06 -3.47
N VAL A 142 -0.01 -8.76 -2.41
CA VAL A 142 0.86 -9.93 -2.53
C VAL A 142 0.16 -11.03 -3.33
N LYS A 143 -1.13 -11.28 -3.06
CA LYS A 143 -1.89 -12.27 -3.80
C LYS A 143 -2.05 -11.90 -5.28
N ALA A 144 -2.25 -10.63 -5.60
CA ALA A 144 -2.30 -10.14 -6.98
C ALA A 144 -0.93 -10.21 -7.66
N SER A 145 0.17 -9.89 -6.93
CA SER A 145 1.55 -9.88 -7.44
C SER A 145 2.13 -11.29 -7.62
N PHE A 146 1.83 -12.22 -6.72
CA PHE A 146 2.30 -13.62 -6.80
C PHE A 146 1.85 -14.34 -8.09
N ILE A 147 0.90 -13.76 -8.79
CA ILE A 147 0.32 -14.29 -10.02
C ILE A 147 0.97 -13.67 -11.27
N THR A 148 1.76 -12.61 -11.13
CA THR A 148 2.46 -11.93 -12.25
C THR A 148 3.87 -12.45 -12.49
N LEU A 149 4.39 -13.32 -11.64
CA LEU A 149 5.66 -14.01 -11.84
C LEU A 149 5.36 -15.48 -12.17
N PRO A 150 5.27 -15.89 -13.45
CA PRO A 150 5.50 -17.28 -13.81
C PRO A 150 6.98 -17.55 -13.52
N GLY A 151 7.23 -18.51 -12.62
CA GLY A 151 8.55 -19.04 -12.34
C GLY A 151 9.15 -19.71 -13.58
#